data_0072daac7282a69dfb40abfe818c9946
#
_entry.id   0072daac7282a69dfb40abfe818c9946
#
_cell.length_a   1.000
_cell.length_b   1.000
_cell.length_c   1.000
_cell.angle_alpha   90.00
_cell.angle_beta   90.00
_cell.angle_gamma   90.00
#
_symmetry.space_group_name_H-M   'P 1'
#
loop_
_entity.id
_entity.type
_entity.pdbx_description
1 polymer ?
#
loop_
_entity_poly.entity_id
_entity_poly.type
_entity_poly.pdbx_seq_one_letter_code
_entity_poly.pdbx_strand_id
1 'polypeptide(L)'
;DFQIEGISLGDSALDYFEKKELKKLTRTNKSKVYDKYCSNESQKISQKFTTYKKGICFYTKRNDKSYIIESIAGFEDFPNNIAACYNEQDNVDKEIRKLFPNTKREVYDEYKNPIDRSGQSTERDIVYIFNDGSEAGTACLKWGKKWLKKNPKSSTHLQVFLDSKEYAKWLKDGMK
;
A
#
# COMPACT_ATOMS: atom_id res chain seq x y z
N ASP A 1 -0.96 -18.49 0.02
CA ASP A 1 -0.92 -17.21 0.71
C ASP A 1 -0.63 -16.10 -0.28
N PHE A 2 -1.38 -14.99 -0.17
CA PHE A 2 -1.14 -13.82 -1.03
C PHE A 2 0.06 -13.05 -0.49
N GLN A 3 1.01 -12.72 -1.37
CA GLN A 3 2.27 -12.08 -1.03
C GLN A 3 2.55 -10.88 -1.93
N ILE A 4 3.23 -9.90 -1.39
CA ILE A 4 3.78 -8.78 -2.17
C ILE A 4 5.31 -8.92 -2.16
N GLU A 5 5.92 -9.18 -3.34
CA GLU A 5 7.36 -9.42 -3.51
C GLU A 5 7.90 -10.55 -2.61
N GLY A 6 7.08 -11.58 -2.37
CA GLY A 6 7.43 -12.71 -1.51
C GLY A 6 7.30 -12.45 -0.02
N ILE A 7 6.73 -11.32 0.37
CA ILE A 7 6.52 -10.91 1.77
C ILE A 7 5.05 -11.09 2.14
N SER A 8 4.79 -11.73 3.29
CA SER A 8 3.45 -11.98 3.83
C SER A 8 3.14 -11.12 5.06
N LEU A 9 1.84 -10.98 5.35
CA LEU A 9 1.42 -10.50 6.68
C LEU A 9 1.88 -11.48 7.76
N GLY A 10 2.29 -10.96 8.91
CA GLY A 10 2.79 -11.74 10.03
C GLY A 10 4.26 -12.14 9.93
N ASP A 11 4.90 -11.96 8.78
CA ASP A 11 6.35 -12.14 8.66
C ASP A 11 7.10 -11.09 9.48
N SER A 12 8.30 -11.44 9.92
CA SER A 12 9.22 -10.44 10.45
C SER A 12 9.92 -9.69 9.33
N ALA A 13 9.89 -8.37 9.35
CA ALA A 13 10.68 -7.59 8.39
C ALA A 13 12.19 -7.87 8.49
N LEU A 14 12.68 -8.47 9.60
CA LEU A 14 14.06 -8.88 9.76
C LEU A 14 14.45 -10.10 8.92
N ASP A 15 13.47 -10.86 8.41
CA ASP A 15 13.71 -11.97 7.48
C ASP A 15 14.13 -11.48 6.09
N TYR A 16 13.80 -10.22 5.75
CA TYR A 16 14.02 -9.60 4.45
C TYR A 16 15.04 -8.47 4.47
N PHE A 17 15.16 -7.76 5.61
CA PHE A 17 15.96 -6.54 5.77
C PHE A 17 16.85 -6.60 7.00
N GLU A 18 18.10 -6.17 6.87
CA GLU A 18 18.93 -5.96 8.04
C GLU A 18 18.41 -4.78 8.90
N LYS A 19 18.60 -4.87 10.22
CA LYS A 19 18.15 -3.82 11.16
C LYS A 19 18.68 -2.41 10.82
N LYS A 20 19.92 -2.33 10.27
CA LYS A 20 20.49 -1.05 9.79
C LYS A 20 19.75 -0.51 8.56
N GLU A 21 19.21 -1.40 7.72
CA GLU A 21 18.39 -1.03 6.55
C GLU A 21 17.03 -0.52 7.00
N LEU A 22 16.36 -1.21 7.93
CA LEU A 22 15.08 -0.77 8.48
C LEU A 22 15.16 0.65 9.04
N LYS A 23 16.24 1.01 9.76
CA LYS A 23 16.45 2.38 10.24
C LYS A 23 16.49 3.43 9.13
N LYS A 24 17.00 3.07 7.93
CA LYS A 24 17.03 3.98 6.76
C LYS A 24 15.67 4.07 6.06
N LEU A 25 14.85 3.03 6.18
CA LEU A 25 13.51 2.95 5.59
C LEU A 25 12.46 3.66 6.44
N THR A 26 12.74 3.86 7.75
CA THR A 26 11.77 4.48 8.66
C THR A 26 11.35 5.85 8.16
N ARG A 27 10.04 6.04 8.02
CA ARG A 27 9.41 7.32 7.69
C ARG A 27 8.82 7.91 8.93
N THR A 28 9.09 9.19 9.17
CA THR A 28 8.39 9.93 10.21
C THR A 28 6.91 9.95 9.88
N ASN A 29 6.10 9.21 10.62
CA ASN A 29 4.66 9.28 10.54
C ASN A 29 4.10 9.86 11.84
N LYS A 30 2.90 10.39 11.77
CA LYS A 30 2.20 10.95 12.94
C LYS A 30 1.45 9.88 13.74
N SER A 31 1.49 8.62 13.33
CA SER A 31 0.81 7.54 14.02
C SER A 31 1.46 7.27 15.36
N LYS A 32 0.63 7.06 16.38
CA LYS A 32 1.06 6.58 17.70
C LYS A 32 1.05 5.06 17.80
N VAL A 33 0.45 4.38 16.82
CA VAL A 33 0.17 2.93 16.82
C VAL A 33 1.13 2.15 15.95
N TYR A 34 1.45 2.69 14.76
CA TYR A 34 2.28 2.01 13.77
C TYR A 34 3.48 2.83 13.34
N ASP A 35 4.59 2.16 13.09
CA ASP A 35 5.77 2.69 12.41
C ASP A 35 5.71 2.31 10.94
N LYS A 36 6.00 3.27 10.06
CA LYS A 36 6.00 3.11 8.60
C LYS A 36 7.41 3.01 8.06
N TYR A 37 7.64 2.03 7.22
CA TYR A 37 8.90 1.78 6.50
C TYR A 37 8.63 1.81 5.01
N CYS A 38 9.39 2.59 4.24
CA CYS A 38 9.24 2.63 2.79
C CYS A 38 10.60 2.56 2.10
N SER A 39 10.72 1.65 1.14
CA SER A 39 11.78 1.72 0.13
C SER A 39 11.39 2.71 -0.97
N ASN A 40 12.37 3.21 -1.69
CA ASN A 40 12.16 4.00 -2.91
C ASN A 40 13.16 3.56 -3.98
N GLU A 41 12.91 3.92 -5.24
CA GLU A 41 13.72 3.51 -6.40
C GLU A 41 15.22 3.79 -6.27
N SER A 42 15.60 4.80 -5.49
CA SER A 42 17.00 5.20 -5.30
C SER A 42 17.77 4.36 -4.27
N GLN A 43 17.08 3.44 -3.60
CA GLN A 43 17.69 2.59 -2.56
C GLN A 43 18.05 1.24 -3.15
N LYS A 44 19.26 0.71 -2.81
CA LYS A 44 19.71 -0.64 -3.22
C LYS A 44 18.70 -1.74 -2.85
N ILE A 45 17.86 -1.51 -1.85
CA ILE A 45 16.79 -2.40 -1.41
C ILE A 45 15.71 -2.56 -2.49
N SER A 46 15.37 -1.50 -3.24
CA SER A 46 14.38 -1.56 -4.32
C SER A 46 14.83 -2.45 -5.48
N GLN A 47 16.12 -2.69 -5.64
CA GLN A 47 16.66 -3.60 -6.66
C GLN A 47 16.32 -5.09 -6.37
N LYS A 48 15.86 -5.39 -5.16
CA LYS A 48 15.35 -6.73 -4.79
C LYS A 48 13.91 -6.96 -5.29
N PHE A 49 13.17 -5.89 -5.63
CA PHE A 49 11.78 -5.98 -6.05
C PHE A 49 11.69 -6.02 -7.57
N THR A 50 10.93 -6.99 -8.08
CA THR A 50 10.83 -7.25 -9.52
C THR A 50 9.57 -6.67 -10.13
N THR A 51 8.48 -6.63 -9.37
CA THR A 51 7.15 -6.18 -9.80
C THR A 51 6.92 -4.71 -9.46
N TYR A 52 7.12 -4.34 -8.20
CA TYR A 52 6.83 -2.99 -7.71
C TYR A 52 8.08 -2.12 -7.68
N LYS A 53 8.54 -1.72 -8.88
CA LYS A 53 9.82 -0.97 -9.08
C LYS A 53 9.83 0.39 -8.38
N LYS A 54 8.68 1.04 -8.20
CA LYS A 54 8.61 2.29 -7.42
C LYS A 54 8.93 2.06 -5.95
N GLY A 55 8.75 0.84 -5.46
CA GLY A 55 9.07 0.42 -4.11
C GLY A 55 7.89 -0.17 -3.37
N ILE A 56 8.15 -0.53 -2.13
CA ILE A 56 7.16 -1.03 -1.19
C ILE A 56 7.14 -0.17 0.06
N CYS A 57 5.98 -0.13 0.72
CA CYS A 57 5.86 0.35 2.09
C CYS A 57 5.25 -0.75 2.95
N PHE A 58 5.69 -0.87 4.19
CA PHE A 58 5.05 -1.73 5.17
C PHE A 58 4.94 -1.04 6.53
N TYR A 59 4.09 -1.59 7.38
CA TYR A 59 3.81 -1.07 8.71
C TYR A 59 3.98 -2.18 9.74
N THR A 60 4.60 -1.83 10.88
CA THR A 60 4.67 -2.69 12.06
C THR A 60 4.05 -1.96 13.25
N LYS A 61 3.64 -2.68 14.29
CA LYS A 61 3.24 -2.04 15.55
C LYS A 61 4.41 -1.23 16.12
N ARG A 62 4.10 -0.07 16.65
CA ARG A 62 5.12 0.82 17.24
C ARG A 62 5.82 0.14 18.42
N ASN A 63 7.15 0.26 18.44
CA ASN A 63 8.02 -0.39 19.43
C ASN A 63 8.05 -1.93 19.38
N ASP A 64 7.48 -2.54 18.33
CA ASP A 64 7.64 -3.98 18.12
C ASP A 64 9.08 -4.29 17.72
N LYS A 65 9.79 -5.02 18.59
CA LYS A 65 11.19 -5.42 18.37
C LYS A 65 11.35 -6.55 17.37
N SER A 66 10.26 -7.29 17.12
CA SER A 66 10.18 -8.38 16.13
C SER A 66 9.87 -7.88 14.73
N TYR A 67 9.45 -6.62 14.59
CA TYR A 67 9.10 -5.97 13.33
C TYR A 67 8.06 -6.78 12.52
N ILE A 68 7.03 -7.29 13.19
CA ILE A 68 5.97 -8.05 12.52
C ILE A 68 5.19 -7.15 11.57
N ILE A 69 5.07 -7.58 10.31
CA ILE A 69 4.42 -6.84 9.25
C ILE A 69 2.89 -6.96 9.40
N GLU A 70 2.25 -5.83 9.68
CA GLU A 70 0.80 -5.70 9.83
C GLU A 70 0.12 -5.17 8.57
N SER A 71 0.86 -4.49 7.73
CA SER A 71 0.43 -4.01 6.42
C SER A 71 1.62 -3.93 5.49
N ILE A 72 1.40 -4.28 4.22
CA ILE A 72 2.38 -4.10 3.16
C ILE A 72 1.71 -3.63 1.89
N ALA A 73 2.34 -2.72 1.16
CA ALA A 73 1.88 -2.24 -0.13
C ALA A 73 3.03 -2.09 -1.11
N GLY A 74 2.79 -2.54 -2.35
CA GLY A 74 3.65 -2.29 -3.51
C GLY A 74 3.07 -1.18 -4.39
N PHE A 75 3.95 -0.43 -5.09
CA PHE A 75 3.55 0.72 -5.88
C PHE A 75 4.09 0.64 -7.31
N GLU A 76 3.22 1.01 -8.27
CA GLU A 76 3.58 1.15 -9.69
C GLU A 76 3.10 2.50 -10.21
N ASP A 77 3.97 3.22 -10.93
CA ASP A 77 3.67 4.55 -11.45
C ASP A 77 3.02 4.54 -12.82
N PHE A 78 2.00 5.40 -12.98
CA PHE A 78 1.32 5.69 -14.25
C PHE A 78 1.30 7.21 -14.47
N PRO A 79 2.45 7.87 -14.71
CA PRO A 79 2.54 9.32 -14.76
C PRO A 79 1.53 9.92 -15.74
N ASN A 80 0.60 10.76 -15.23
CA ASN A 80 -0.46 11.42 -16.01
C ASN A 80 -1.40 10.49 -16.80
N ASN A 81 -1.45 9.19 -16.47
CA ASN A 81 -2.26 8.21 -17.17
C ASN A 81 -3.13 7.37 -16.21
N ILE A 82 -4.21 7.96 -15.75
CA ILE A 82 -5.14 7.26 -14.84
C ILE A 82 -5.85 6.09 -15.53
N ALA A 83 -6.09 6.16 -16.84
CA ALA A 83 -6.72 5.06 -17.56
C ALA A 83 -5.83 3.80 -17.59
N ALA A 84 -4.51 3.96 -17.75
CA ALA A 84 -3.58 2.84 -17.64
C ALA A 84 -3.54 2.25 -16.22
N CYS A 85 -3.62 3.10 -15.18
CA CYS A 85 -3.74 2.65 -13.79
C CYS A 85 -4.99 1.79 -13.59
N TYR A 86 -6.16 2.24 -14.09
CA TYR A 86 -7.40 1.48 -13.98
C TYR A 86 -7.35 0.16 -14.75
N ASN A 87 -6.75 0.13 -15.93
CA ASN A 87 -6.57 -1.10 -16.70
C ASN A 87 -5.71 -2.12 -15.94
N GLU A 88 -4.62 -1.66 -15.32
CA GLU A 88 -3.77 -2.54 -14.53
C GLU A 88 -4.46 -2.96 -13.23
N GLN A 89 -5.18 -2.06 -12.57
CA GLN A 89 -6.02 -2.40 -11.42
C GLN A 89 -7.02 -3.50 -11.75
N ASP A 90 -7.68 -3.42 -12.91
CA ASP A 90 -8.64 -4.43 -13.37
C ASP A 90 -7.95 -5.77 -13.71
N ASN A 91 -6.69 -5.76 -14.17
CA ASN A 91 -5.90 -6.97 -14.37
C ASN A 91 -5.56 -7.64 -13.04
N VAL A 92 -5.05 -6.89 -12.07
CA VAL A 92 -4.76 -7.39 -10.73
C VAL A 92 -6.04 -7.91 -10.04
N ASP A 93 -7.17 -7.21 -10.18
CA ASP A 93 -8.47 -7.66 -9.67
C ASP A 93 -8.86 -9.04 -10.23
N LYS A 94 -8.67 -9.27 -11.53
CA LYS A 94 -8.94 -10.58 -12.15
C LYS A 94 -8.08 -11.69 -11.57
N GLU A 95 -6.80 -11.42 -11.30
CA GLU A 95 -5.90 -12.41 -10.70
C GLU A 95 -6.28 -12.70 -9.24
N ILE A 96 -6.59 -11.67 -8.44
CA ILE A 96 -7.05 -11.87 -7.05
C ILE A 96 -8.35 -12.68 -7.03
N ARG A 97 -9.30 -12.42 -7.93
CA ARG A 97 -10.56 -13.19 -8.02
C ARG A 97 -10.34 -14.66 -8.33
N LYS A 98 -9.36 -14.99 -9.19
CA LYS A 98 -9.03 -16.40 -9.48
C LYS A 98 -8.49 -17.11 -8.25
N LEU A 99 -7.67 -16.42 -7.45
CA LEU A 99 -7.08 -16.98 -6.24
C LEU A 99 -8.11 -17.11 -5.10
N PHE A 100 -9.05 -16.14 -5.01
CA PHE A 100 -10.00 -16.03 -3.90
C PHE A 100 -11.45 -15.83 -4.39
N PRO A 101 -12.03 -16.81 -5.11
CA PRO A 101 -13.31 -16.65 -5.79
C PRO A 101 -14.50 -16.41 -4.85
N ASN A 102 -14.41 -16.85 -3.59
CA ASN A 102 -15.49 -16.76 -2.60
C ASN A 102 -15.27 -15.66 -1.55
N THR A 103 -14.25 -14.81 -1.74
CA THR A 103 -13.96 -13.73 -0.80
C THR A 103 -14.87 -12.52 -1.07
N LYS A 104 -15.38 -11.91 -0.02
CA LYS A 104 -16.18 -10.69 -0.14
C LYS A 104 -15.36 -9.60 -0.84
N ARG A 105 -15.89 -9.07 -1.95
CA ARG A 105 -15.26 -8.02 -2.75
C ARG A 105 -16.10 -6.76 -2.71
N GLU A 106 -15.46 -5.63 -2.44
CA GLU A 106 -16.06 -4.30 -2.47
C GLU A 106 -15.33 -3.43 -3.50
N VAL A 107 -16.07 -2.61 -4.24
CA VAL A 107 -15.54 -1.62 -5.18
C VAL A 107 -16.01 -0.25 -4.74
N TYR A 108 -15.04 0.63 -4.55
CA TYR A 108 -15.28 2.04 -4.32
C TYR A 108 -14.88 2.77 -5.60
N ASP A 109 -15.88 3.11 -6.42
CA ASP A 109 -15.66 3.89 -7.64
C ASP A 109 -15.05 5.25 -7.31
N GLU A 110 -14.52 5.93 -8.34
CA GLU A 110 -13.74 7.16 -8.18
C GLU A 110 -14.37 8.13 -7.18
N TYR A 111 -13.67 8.36 -6.09
CA TYR A 111 -14.08 9.28 -5.03
C TYR A 111 -12.94 10.27 -4.70
N LYS A 112 -13.26 11.34 -3.98
CA LYS A 112 -12.25 12.32 -3.54
C LYS A 112 -11.36 11.73 -2.47
N ASN A 113 -10.02 11.72 -2.73
CA ASN A 113 -9.06 11.25 -1.75
C ASN A 113 -9.10 12.13 -0.48
N PRO A 114 -9.33 11.55 0.71
CA PRO A 114 -9.52 12.31 1.96
C PRO A 114 -8.25 13.01 2.45
N ILE A 115 -7.07 12.59 1.99
CA ILE A 115 -5.77 13.17 2.39
C ILE A 115 -5.58 14.52 1.70
N ASP A 116 -6.07 14.69 0.47
CA ASP A 116 -6.00 15.95 -0.26
C ASP A 116 -7.20 16.87 0.05
N ARG A 117 -7.01 17.72 1.05
CA ARG A 117 -8.03 18.71 1.45
C ARG A 117 -8.46 19.68 0.33
N SER A 118 -7.74 19.73 -0.79
CA SER A 118 -8.17 20.55 -1.95
C SER A 118 -9.32 19.93 -2.72
N GLY A 119 -9.59 18.62 -2.51
CA GLY A 119 -10.62 17.85 -3.19
C GLY A 119 -10.36 17.62 -4.68
N GLN A 120 -9.11 17.84 -5.14
CA GLN A 120 -8.72 17.66 -6.55
C GLN A 120 -8.12 16.29 -6.84
N SER A 121 -7.68 15.57 -5.81
CA SER A 121 -7.16 14.21 -5.95
C SER A 121 -8.29 13.20 -5.85
N THR A 122 -8.22 12.15 -6.66
CA THR A 122 -9.22 11.09 -6.69
C THR A 122 -8.57 9.72 -6.48
N GLU A 123 -9.37 8.77 -6.04
CA GLU A 123 -8.98 7.41 -5.75
C GLU A 123 -10.10 6.45 -6.14
N ARG A 124 -9.73 5.27 -6.64
CA ARG A 124 -10.63 4.14 -6.92
C ARG A 124 -10.04 2.92 -6.24
N ASP A 125 -10.84 2.25 -5.37
CA ASP A 125 -10.39 1.07 -4.64
C ASP A 125 -11.16 -0.17 -5.02
N ILE A 126 -10.46 -1.31 -4.97
CA ILE A 126 -11.04 -2.64 -5.01
C ILE A 126 -10.48 -3.40 -3.81
N VAL A 127 -11.35 -3.83 -2.91
CA VAL A 127 -10.97 -4.43 -1.62
C VAL A 127 -11.59 -5.82 -1.49
N TYR A 128 -10.79 -6.78 -1.08
CA TYR A 128 -11.16 -8.14 -0.72
C TYR A 128 -11.07 -8.30 0.78
N ILE A 129 -12.17 -8.72 1.42
CA ILE A 129 -12.27 -8.88 2.86
C ILE A 129 -12.30 -10.36 3.17
N PHE A 130 -11.27 -10.87 3.84
CA PHE A 130 -11.16 -12.27 4.23
C PHE A 130 -11.96 -12.60 5.49
N ASN A 131 -12.21 -13.88 5.73
CA ASN A 131 -13.01 -14.34 6.87
C ASN A 131 -12.39 -13.99 8.24
N ASP A 132 -11.08 -13.90 8.31
CA ASP A 132 -10.35 -13.48 9.53
C ASP A 132 -10.39 -11.96 9.75
N GLY A 133 -10.91 -11.20 8.79
CA GLY A 133 -11.01 -9.75 8.81
C GLY A 133 -9.77 -9.03 8.26
N SER A 134 -8.77 -9.76 7.75
CA SER A 134 -7.69 -9.17 6.96
C SER A 134 -8.21 -8.72 5.59
N GLU A 135 -7.46 -7.85 4.92
CA GLU A 135 -7.86 -7.28 3.65
C GLU A 135 -6.71 -7.35 2.63
N ALA A 136 -7.07 -7.56 1.38
CA ALA A 136 -6.18 -7.37 0.24
C ALA A 136 -6.88 -6.46 -0.77
N GLY A 137 -6.12 -5.72 -1.54
CA GLY A 137 -6.78 -4.88 -2.54
C GLY A 137 -5.83 -4.05 -3.36
N THR A 138 -6.45 -3.18 -4.14
CA THR A 138 -5.78 -2.24 -5.03
C THR A 138 -6.40 -0.87 -4.92
N ALA A 139 -5.57 0.17 -5.04
CA ALA A 139 -5.99 1.55 -5.12
C ALA A 139 -5.30 2.26 -6.28
N CYS A 140 -6.07 2.92 -7.16
CA CYS A 140 -5.52 3.85 -8.14
C CYS A 140 -5.69 5.28 -7.64
N LEU A 141 -4.57 5.96 -7.39
CA LEU A 141 -4.55 7.34 -6.90
C LEU A 141 -4.13 8.31 -8.00
N LYS A 142 -4.97 9.33 -8.22
CA LYS A 142 -4.68 10.45 -9.11
C LYS A 142 -4.54 11.73 -8.28
N TRP A 143 -3.34 12.29 -8.25
CA TRP A 143 -3.08 13.51 -7.50
C TRP A 143 -3.48 14.78 -8.27
N GLY A 144 -4.22 15.66 -7.60
CA GLY A 144 -4.62 16.95 -8.15
C GLY A 144 -3.46 17.95 -8.23
N LYS A 145 -3.61 18.97 -9.10
CA LYS A 145 -2.56 19.98 -9.33
C LYS A 145 -2.09 20.69 -8.05
N LYS A 146 -3.01 20.98 -7.12
CA LYS A 146 -2.65 21.64 -5.85
C LYS A 146 -1.80 20.74 -4.95
N TRP A 147 -2.07 19.42 -4.95
CA TRP A 147 -1.26 18.44 -4.24
C TRP A 147 0.13 18.31 -4.85
N LEU A 148 0.21 18.15 -6.18
CA LEU A 148 1.48 17.99 -6.91
C LEU A 148 2.40 19.21 -6.76
N LYS A 149 1.82 20.41 -6.68
CA LYS A 149 2.63 21.64 -6.42
C LYS A 149 3.36 21.58 -5.07
N LYS A 150 2.73 20.94 -4.05
CA LYS A 150 3.34 20.78 -2.71
C LYS A 150 4.17 19.52 -2.58
N ASN A 151 3.87 18.52 -3.39
CA ASN A 151 4.48 17.18 -3.35
C ASN A 151 4.94 16.76 -4.75
N PRO A 152 5.99 17.40 -5.31
CA PRO A 152 6.36 17.23 -6.72
C PRO A 152 6.87 15.81 -7.07
N LYS A 153 7.17 14.99 -6.06
CA LYS A 153 7.55 13.58 -6.25
C LYS A 153 6.35 12.61 -6.28
N SER A 154 5.13 13.11 -6.06
CA SER A 154 3.93 12.29 -6.21
C SER A 154 3.57 12.14 -7.69
N SER A 155 3.08 10.96 -8.06
CA SER A 155 2.57 10.66 -9.40
C SER A 155 1.28 9.86 -9.29
N THR A 156 0.49 9.80 -10.35
CA THR A 156 -0.59 8.81 -10.46
C THR A 156 0.03 7.43 -10.34
N HIS A 157 -0.51 6.58 -9.47
CA HIS A 157 0.04 5.26 -9.22
C HIS A 157 -1.03 4.25 -8.83
N LEU A 158 -0.73 2.99 -9.10
CA LEU A 158 -1.39 1.83 -8.52
C LEU A 158 -0.69 1.49 -7.20
N GLN A 159 -1.48 1.24 -6.18
CA GLN A 159 -1.08 0.58 -4.95
C GLN A 159 -1.74 -0.79 -4.90
N VAL A 160 -0.97 -1.85 -4.64
CA VAL A 160 -1.50 -3.18 -4.29
C VAL A 160 -1.13 -3.42 -2.84
N PHE A 161 -2.09 -3.83 -2.01
CA PHE A 161 -1.88 -3.89 -0.56
C PHE A 161 -2.43 -5.17 0.08
N LEU A 162 -1.84 -5.48 1.23
CA LEU A 162 -2.30 -6.47 2.20
C LEU A 162 -2.35 -5.80 3.56
N ASP A 163 -3.45 -5.94 4.28
CA ASP A 163 -3.65 -5.37 5.61
C ASP A 163 -4.12 -6.44 6.59
N SER A 164 -3.49 -6.50 7.76
CA SER A 164 -4.01 -7.31 8.85
C SER A 164 -5.35 -6.76 9.32
N LYS A 165 -6.16 -7.59 9.97
CA LYS A 165 -7.42 -7.17 10.57
C LYS A 165 -7.27 -5.94 11.46
N GLU A 166 -6.23 -5.93 12.28
CA GLU A 166 -5.96 -4.84 13.23
C GLU A 166 -5.60 -3.55 12.49
N TYR A 167 -4.78 -3.65 11.44
CA TYR A 167 -4.38 -2.49 10.65
C TYR A 167 -5.57 -1.95 9.83
N ALA A 168 -6.34 -2.82 9.18
CA ALA A 168 -7.55 -2.46 8.43
C ALA A 168 -8.57 -1.77 9.33
N LYS A 169 -8.78 -2.28 10.56
CA LYS A 169 -9.64 -1.64 11.55
C LYS A 169 -9.12 -0.25 11.94
N TRP A 170 -7.83 -0.13 12.23
CA TRP A 170 -7.21 1.16 12.58
C TRP A 170 -7.38 2.22 11.49
N LEU A 171 -7.27 1.83 10.21
CA LEU A 171 -7.54 2.73 9.08
C LEU A 171 -9.00 3.20 9.07
N LYS A 172 -9.94 2.28 9.25
CA LYS A 172 -11.40 2.56 9.28
C LYS A 172 -11.80 3.44 10.46
N ASP A 173 -11.14 3.29 11.60
CA ASP A 173 -11.35 4.11 12.80
C ASP A 173 -10.72 5.51 12.68
N GLY A 174 -10.23 5.88 11.51
CA GLY A 174 -9.67 7.20 11.20
C GLY A 174 -8.25 7.39 11.77
N MET A 175 -7.48 6.31 11.87
CA MET A 175 -6.05 6.31 12.29
C MET A 175 -5.83 6.89 13.70
N LYS A 176 -6.77 6.65 14.61
CA LYS A 176 -6.74 7.12 16.01
C LYS A 176 -5.92 6.22 16.93
#